data_42d2c5e44b016a90249b72c2c9babc18
#
_entry.id   42d2c5e44b016a90249b72c2c9babc18
#
_cell.length_a   1.000
_cell.length_b   1.000
_cell.length_c   1.000
_cell.angle_alpha   90.00
_cell.angle_beta   90.00
_cell.angle_gamma   90.00
#
_symmetry.space_group_name_H-M   'P 1'
#
loop_
_entity.id
_entity.type
_entity.pdbx_description
1 polymer ?
#
loop_
_entity_poly.entity_id
_entity_poly.type
_entity_poly.pdbx_seq_one_letter_code
_entity_poly.pdbx_strand_id
1 'polypeptide(L)'
;MPPILSIVGKSNSGKTTLLESLIAEMKQRGYKVAVIKHAGEDIELDTVNKDTWRFSRAGSDISAINAGQKLAIFKAVARDFNASDLATFICGDYDLLLTEGFKQSDYPKIEVHRKEQGKDLVSPPEQLIAIVTDEPVEASVPRFGKDEARKIVDFIVETILRPGAKDIDLFINDEPVALKPAARDLLSQTLIAMAPGIKSVSDIKSLRVSLRRRI
;
A
#
# COMPACT_ATOMS: atom_id res chain seq x y z
N MET A 1 2.94 2.16 -10.09
CA MET A 1 2.59 1.55 -8.78
C MET A 1 1.43 2.33 -8.21
N PRO A 2 0.40 1.70 -7.69
CA PRO A 2 -0.68 2.42 -7.02
C PRO A 2 -0.12 3.32 -5.90
N PRO A 3 -0.75 4.45 -5.62
CA PRO A 3 -0.30 5.33 -4.54
C PRO A 3 -0.30 4.61 -3.20
N ILE A 4 0.64 5.00 -2.33
CA ILE A 4 0.80 4.47 -0.98
C ILE A 4 0.42 5.56 0.01
N LEU A 5 -0.44 5.22 0.96
CA LEU A 5 -0.85 6.10 2.06
C LEU A 5 -0.64 5.40 3.38
N SER A 6 0.12 6.02 4.28
CA SER A 6 0.43 5.46 5.59
C SER A 6 -0.52 5.97 6.68
N ILE A 7 -1.13 5.05 7.41
CA ILE A 7 -1.88 5.35 8.63
C ILE A 7 -0.94 5.14 9.81
N VAL A 8 -0.60 6.22 10.47
CA VAL A 8 0.40 6.23 11.55
C VAL A 8 -0.19 6.77 12.85
N GLY A 9 0.56 6.71 13.92
CA GLY A 9 0.16 7.14 15.26
C GLY A 9 0.77 6.24 16.33
N LYS A 10 0.64 6.64 17.59
CA LYS A 10 1.14 5.86 18.74
C LYS A 10 0.41 4.53 18.86
N SER A 11 0.94 3.61 19.66
CA SER A 11 0.28 2.32 19.93
C SER A 11 -1.11 2.60 20.55
N ASN A 12 -2.10 1.78 20.20
CA ASN A 12 -3.47 1.90 20.69
C ASN A 12 -4.19 3.23 20.39
N SER A 13 -3.75 3.99 19.38
CA SER A 13 -4.44 5.23 18.97
C SER A 13 -5.73 4.99 18.16
N GLY A 14 -6.01 3.74 17.77
CA GLY A 14 -7.18 3.39 16.94
C GLY A 14 -6.90 3.32 15.44
N LYS A 15 -5.63 3.16 15.03
CA LYS A 15 -5.23 3.01 13.60
C LYS A 15 -5.96 1.87 12.90
N THR A 16 -6.00 0.70 13.50
CA THR A 16 -6.65 -0.48 12.91
C THR A 16 -8.15 -0.24 12.73
N THR A 17 -8.82 0.35 13.73
CA THR A 17 -10.25 0.69 13.64
C THR A 17 -10.53 1.71 12.53
N LEU A 18 -9.66 2.73 12.39
CA LEU A 18 -9.76 3.68 11.29
C LEU A 18 -9.58 2.98 9.94
N LEU A 19 -8.54 2.14 9.80
CA LEU A 19 -8.30 1.38 8.58
C LEU A 19 -9.49 0.52 8.18
N GLU A 20 -10.10 -0.20 9.11
CA GLU A 20 -11.31 -0.99 8.87
C GLU A 20 -12.44 -0.13 8.30
N SER A 21 -12.66 1.05 8.88
CA SER A 21 -13.69 1.99 8.42
C SER A 21 -13.39 2.57 7.04
N LEU A 22 -12.12 2.94 6.76
CA LEU A 22 -11.69 3.44 5.46
C LEU A 22 -11.81 2.36 4.38
N ILE A 23 -11.38 1.13 4.67
CA ILE A 23 -11.49 0.00 3.75
C ILE A 23 -12.95 -0.25 3.40
N ALA A 24 -13.85 -0.30 4.39
CA ALA A 24 -15.27 -0.51 4.17
C ALA A 24 -15.88 0.56 3.26
N GLU A 25 -15.62 1.84 3.53
CA GLU A 25 -16.12 2.96 2.72
C GLU A 25 -15.55 2.96 1.30
N MET A 26 -14.24 2.70 1.14
CA MET A 26 -13.60 2.60 -0.19
C MET A 26 -14.18 1.43 -0.99
N LYS A 27 -14.40 0.29 -0.37
CA LYS A 27 -15.03 -0.87 -1.02
C LYS A 27 -16.46 -0.59 -1.46
N GLN A 28 -17.27 0.14 -0.67
CA GLN A 28 -18.61 0.58 -1.06
C GLN A 28 -18.58 1.48 -2.30
N ARG A 29 -17.55 2.29 -2.48
CA ARG A 29 -17.34 3.14 -3.67
C ARG A 29 -16.73 2.40 -4.86
N GLY A 30 -16.45 1.10 -4.75
CA GLY A 30 -15.91 0.27 -5.83
C GLY A 30 -14.39 0.26 -5.95
N TYR A 31 -13.66 0.97 -5.06
CA TYR A 31 -12.21 0.95 -5.05
C TYR A 31 -11.66 -0.41 -4.56
N LYS A 32 -10.53 -0.79 -5.13
CA LYS A 32 -9.75 -1.95 -4.70
C LYS A 32 -8.61 -1.47 -3.81
N VAL A 33 -8.52 -2.01 -2.61
CA VAL A 33 -7.55 -1.58 -1.59
C VAL A 33 -6.69 -2.76 -1.17
N ALA A 34 -5.38 -2.58 -1.19
CA ALA A 34 -4.42 -3.44 -0.52
C ALA A 34 -4.03 -2.83 0.82
N VAL A 35 -3.69 -3.67 1.80
CA VAL A 35 -3.25 -3.22 3.12
C VAL A 35 -2.01 -3.98 3.53
N ILE A 36 -1.00 -3.26 4.03
CA ILE A 36 0.20 -3.84 4.63
C ILE A 36 0.30 -3.35 6.07
N LYS A 37 0.51 -4.28 6.99
CA LYS A 37 0.87 -3.96 8.37
C LYS A 37 2.36 -4.18 8.57
N HIS A 38 3.08 -3.14 8.98
CA HIS A 38 4.45 -3.26 9.46
C HIS A 38 4.41 -3.64 10.94
N ALA A 39 4.96 -4.80 11.25
CA ALA A 39 5.00 -5.35 12.60
C ALA A 39 6.44 -5.44 13.10
N GLY A 40 6.65 -5.51 14.41
CA GLY A 40 7.97 -5.73 14.99
C GLY A 40 8.52 -7.13 14.68
N GLU A 41 9.80 -7.34 14.90
CA GLU A 41 10.55 -8.54 14.55
C GLU A 41 10.08 -9.82 15.30
N ASP A 42 9.43 -9.68 16.45
CA ASP A 42 9.05 -10.79 17.33
C ASP A 42 7.68 -11.42 17.01
N ILE A 43 7.11 -11.17 15.82
CA ILE A 43 5.83 -11.75 15.46
C ILE A 43 6.02 -13.06 14.71
N GLU A 44 5.50 -14.13 15.29
CA GLU A 44 5.42 -15.43 14.63
C GLU A 44 4.29 -15.39 13.57
N LEU A 45 4.69 -15.41 12.30
CA LEU A 45 3.76 -15.25 11.17
C LEU A 45 3.12 -16.57 10.72
N ASP A 46 3.81 -17.69 10.96
CA ASP A 46 3.34 -19.03 10.57
C ASP A 46 3.05 -19.88 11.81
N THR A 47 2.16 -20.84 11.69
CA THR A 47 1.83 -21.73 12.79
C THR A 47 2.93 -22.79 12.94
N VAL A 48 3.58 -22.80 14.10
CA VAL A 48 4.63 -23.78 14.45
C VAL A 48 4.16 -25.21 14.22
N ASN A 49 5.04 -26.04 13.63
CA ASN A 49 4.83 -27.45 13.32
C ASN A 49 3.76 -27.74 12.23
N LYS A 50 3.20 -26.72 11.55
CA LYS A 50 2.40 -26.93 10.34
C LYS A 50 3.29 -27.09 9.10
N ASP A 51 2.72 -27.54 8.00
CA ASP A 51 3.49 -27.94 6.82
C ASP A 51 4.35 -26.80 6.24
N THR A 52 3.81 -25.58 6.11
CA THR A 52 4.57 -24.42 5.62
C THR A 52 5.73 -24.05 6.54
N TRP A 53 5.52 -24.08 7.84
CA TRP A 53 6.59 -23.88 8.82
C TRP A 53 7.68 -24.94 8.66
N ARG A 54 7.30 -26.22 8.50
CA ARG A 54 8.25 -27.33 8.27
C ARG A 54 9.01 -27.17 6.96
N PHE A 55 8.33 -26.73 5.88
CA PHE A 55 8.99 -26.47 4.59
C PHE A 55 10.02 -25.34 4.72
N SER A 56 9.67 -24.24 5.39
CA SER A 56 10.59 -23.12 5.65
C SER A 56 11.80 -23.58 6.48
N ARG A 57 11.59 -24.40 7.52
CA ARG A 57 12.68 -24.97 8.35
C ARG A 57 13.56 -25.96 7.59
N ALA A 58 13.04 -26.63 6.58
CA ALA A 58 13.80 -27.51 5.69
C ALA A 58 14.62 -26.76 4.63
N GLY A 59 14.52 -25.43 4.57
CA GLY A 59 15.30 -24.57 3.67
C GLY A 59 14.58 -24.11 2.40
N SER A 60 13.23 -24.18 2.36
CA SER A 60 12.48 -23.62 1.24
C SER A 60 12.57 -22.08 1.26
N ASP A 61 12.94 -21.47 0.13
CA ASP A 61 13.00 -20.02 -0.03
C ASP A 61 11.60 -19.38 0.03
N ILE A 62 10.58 -20.10 -0.44
CA ILE A 62 9.19 -19.67 -0.45
C ILE A 62 8.31 -20.88 -0.18
N SER A 63 7.36 -20.74 0.75
CA SER A 63 6.30 -21.70 0.96
C SER A 63 4.94 -21.00 0.85
N ALA A 64 3.91 -21.72 0.40
CA ALA A 64 2.58 -21.15 0.24
C ALA A 64 1.49 -22.15 0.60
N ILE A 65 0.39 -21.63 1.13
CA ILE A 65 -0.87 -22.37 1.33
C ILE A 65 -1.93 -21.75 0.44
N ASN A 66 -2.52 -22.57 -0.42
CA ASN A 66 -3.72 -22.21 -1.17
C ASN A 66 -4.93 -22.96 -0.56
N ALA A 67 -5.85 -22.21 0.03
CA ALA A 67 -7.04 -22.77 0.67
C ALA A 67 -8.31 -22.09 0.15
N GLY A 68 -8.97 -22.71 -0.81
CA GLY A 68 -10.16 -22.17 -1.46
C GLY A 68 -9.86 -20.83 -2.14
N GLN A 69 -10.42 -19.74 -1.60
CA GLN A 69 -10.23 -18.38 -2.12
C GLN A 69 -9.14 -17.58 -1.39
N LYS A 70 -8.32 -18.26 -0.58
CA LYS A 70 -7.27 -17.62 0.22
C LYS A 70 -5.90 -18.18 -0.14
N LEU A 71 -4.93 -17.29 -0.28
CA LEU A 71 -3.53 -17.60 -0.49
C LEU A 71 -2.72 -16.97 0.63
N ALA A 72 -1.88 -17.76 1.31
CA ALA A 72 -0.83 -17.26 2.19
C ALA A 72 0.53 -17.65 1.61
N ILE A 73 1.49 -16.73 1.67
CA ILE A 73 2.85 -16.92 1.18
C ILE A 73 3.82 -16.55 2.30
N PHE A 74 4.76 -17.42 2.60
CA PHE A 74 5.84 -17.22 3.55
C PHE A 74 7.16 -17.22 2.79
N LYS A 75 7.90 -16.15 2.88
CA LYS A 75 9.19 -15.97 2.22
C LYS A 75 10.22 -15.46 3.22
N ALA A 76 11.35 -16.16 3.33
CA ALA A 76 12.49 -15.64 4.05
C ALA A 76 13.07 -14.44 3.28
N VAL A 77 13.35 -13.35 3.98
CA VAL A 77 13.92 -12.13 3.40
C VAL A 77 15.19 -11.75 4.15
N ALA A 78 16.17 -11.19 3.43
CA ALA A 78 17.46 -10.83 4.00
C ALA A 78 17.44 -9.48 4.73
N ARG A 79 16.39 -8.66 4.53
CA ARG A 79 16.22 -7.34 5.14
C ARG A 79 14.75 -7.06 5.36
N ASP A 80 14.46 -6.12 6.22
CA ASP A 80 13.11 -5.55 6.31
C ASP A 80 12.77 -4.80 5.00
N PHE A 81 11.55 -5.03 4.50
CA PHE A 81 11.06 -4.42 3.28
C PHE A 81 10.29 -3.15 3.57
N ASN A 82 10.58 -2.09 2.81
CA ASN A 82 9.73 -0.92 2.81
C ASN A 82 8.40 -1.20 2.09
N ALA A 83 7.42 -0.29 2.19
CA ALA A 83 6.11 -0.50 1.61
C ALA A 83 6.14 -0.60 0.07
N SER A 84 7.10 0.05 -0.61
CA SER A 84 7.30 -0.05 -2.06
C SER A 84 7.80 -1.43 -2.47
N ASP A 85 8.79 -1.97 -1.72
CA ASP A 85 9.26 -3.33 -1.94
C ASP A 85 8.08 -4.32 -1.82
N LEU A 86 7.29 -4.21 -0.76
CA LEU A 86 6.15 -5.09 -0.52
C LEU A 86 5.06 -4.93 -1.58
N ALA A 87 4.82 -3.73 -2.07
CA ALA A 87 3.87 -3.47 -3.14
C ALA A 87 4.20 -4.24 -4.43
N THR A 88 5.49 -4.53 -4.70
CA THR A 88 5.92 -5.35 -5.84
C THR A 88 5.56 -6.83 -5.67
N PHE A 89 5.52 -7.33 -4.43
CA PHE A 89 5.13 -8.70 -4.11
C PHE A 89 3.61 -8.89 -4.04
N ILE A 90 2.87 -7.85 -3.68
CA ILE A 90 1.41 -7.88 -3.69
C ILE A 90 0.94 -7.79 -5.14
N CYS A 91 0.97 -8.94 -5.82
CA CYS A 91 0.43 -9.06 -7.17
C CYS A 91 -1.07 -8.82 -7.13
N GLY A 92 -1.56 -7.75 -7.74
CA GLY A 92 -2.98 -7.48 -7.78
C GLY A 92 -3.32 -6.17 -8.47
N ASP A 93 -4.57 -6.07 -8.87
CA ASP A 93 -5.20 -4.87 -9.37
C ASP A 93 -5.84 -4.17 -8.16
N TYR A 94 -5.19 -3.15 -7.62
CA TYR A 94 -5.70 -2.30 -6.55
C TYR A 94 -5.41 -0.83 -6.84
N ASP A 95 -6.30 0.05 -6.37
CA ASP A 95 -6.24 1.48 -6.62
C ASP A 95 -5.40 2.21 -5.57
N LEU A 96 -5.33 1.67 -4.35
CA LEU A 96 -4.62 2.26 -3.21
C LEU A 96 -3.98 1.19 -2.36
N LEU A 97 -2.74 1.43 -1.94
CA LEU A 97 -2.07 0.68 -0.89
C LEU A 97 -2.11 1.48 0.41
N LEU A 98 -2.84 0.98 1.39
CA LEU A 98 -2.81 1.48 2.76
C LEU A 98 -1.75 0.76 3.57
N THR A 99 -1.04 1.47 4.43
CA THR A 99 -0.12 0.83 5.37
C THR A 99 -0.46 1.19 6.81
N GLU A 100 -0.37 0.22 7.70
CA GLU A 100 -0.35 0.46 9.15
C GLU A 100 1.09 0.44 9.63
N GLY A 101 1.59 1.56 10.10
CA GLY A 101 2.99 1.71 10.51
C GLY A 101 3.82 2.45 9.46
N PHE A 102 5.06 2.02 9.21
CA PHE A 102 6.01 2.68 8.31
C PHE A 102 6.22 4.18 8.64
N LYS A 103 6.34 4.50 9.94
CA LYS A 103 6.43 5.89 10.43
C LYS A 103 7.60 6.67 9.81
N GLN A 104 8.69 5.98 9.47
CA GLN A 104 9.90 6.57 8.92
C GLN A 104 9.92 6.62 7.39
N SER A 105 8.87 6.16 6.71
CA SER A 105 8.78 6.21 5.24
C SER A 105 8.48 7.64 4.76
N ASP A 106 8.78 7.92 3.49
CA ASP A 106 8.51 9.22 2.86
C ASP A 106 7.11 9.33 2.26
N TYR A 107 6.25 8.35 2.47
CA TYR A 107 4.88 8.37 1.94
C TYR A 107 3.99 9.36 2.69
N PRO A 108 2.95 9.90 2.01
CA PRO A 108 1.93 10.70 2.66
C PRO A 108 1.33 9.97 3.88
N LYS A 109 1.08 10.71 4.96
CA LYS A 109 0.61 10.16 6.23
C LYS A 109 -0.70 10.79 6.67
N ILE A 110 -1.61 9.93 7.14
CA ILE A 110 -2.71 10.35 8.01
C ILE A 110 -2.36 9.85 9.41
N GLU A 111 -2.24 10.77 10.37
CA GLU A 111 -1.92 10.43 11.74
C GLU A 111 -3.18 10.32 12.60
N VAL A 112 -3.30 9.19 13.29
CA VAL A 112 -4.33 8.99 14.32
C VAL A 112 -3.77 9.42 15.67
N HIS A 113 -4.30 10.50 16.18
CA HIS A 113 -3.87 11.12 17.43
C HIS A 113 -4.96 11.00 18.52
N ARG A 114 -4.55 10.78 19.76
CA ARG A 114 -5.41 10.73 20.93
C ARG A 114 -4.80 11.51 22.10
N LYS A 115 -5.63 12.24 22.80
CA LYS A 115 -5.24 13.08 23.94
C LYS A 115 -4.44 12.35 25.00
N GLU A 116 -4.84 11.12 25.31
CA GLU A 116 -4.21 10.30 26.34
C GLU A 116 -2.78 9.90 26.00
N GLN A 117 -2.36 10.11 24.76
CA GLN A 117 -1.04 9.74 24.27
C GLN A 117 -0.04 10.92 24.23
N GLY A 118 -0.44 12.05 24.80
CA GLY A 118 0.36 13.27 24.84
C GLY A 118 0.16 14.14 23.60
N LYS A 119 0.82 15.31 23.56
CA LYS A 119 0.58 16.36 22.56
C LYS A 119 1.36 16.18 21.27
N ASP A 120 2.45 15.40 21.29
CA ASP A 120 3.38 15.34 20.17
C ASP A 120 2.88 14.38 19.09
N LEU A 121 2.87 14.85 17.84
CA LEU A 121 2.65 14.06 16.66
C LEU A 121 3.91 13.21 16.36
N VAL A 122 3.70 12.06 15.74
CA VAL A 122 4.80 11.14 15.38
C VAL A 122 5.26 11.32 13.93
N SER A 123 4.47 12.02 13.12
CA SER A 123 4.77 12.25 11.70
C SER A 123 5.58 13.50 11.50
N PRO A 124 6.59 13.49 10.60
CA PRO A 124 7.19 14.71 10.10
C PRO A 124 6.14 15.60 9.42
N PRO A 125 6.16 16.93 9.67
CA PRO A 125 5.15 17.85 9.13
C PRO A 125 5.01 17.81 7.60
N GLU A 126 6.10 17.61 6.89
CA GLU A 126 6.15 17.56 5.42
C GLU A 126 5.48 16.32 4.80
N GLN A 127 5.30 15.27 5.59
CA GLN A 127 4.65 14.02 5.15
C GLN A 127 3.21 13.91 5.64
N LEU A 128 2.85 14.75 6.63
CA LEU A 128 1.52 14.74 7.23
C LEU A 128 0.52 15.45 6.32
N ILE A 129 -0.50 14.73 5.86
CA ILE A 129 -1.54 15.29 4.99
C ILE A 129 -2.88 15.49 5.70
N ALA A 130 -3.13 14.77 6.79
CA ALA A 130 -4.31 14.92 7.64
C ALA A 130 -4.09 14.33 9.02
N ILE A 131 -4.92 14.74 9.99
CA ILE A 131 -4.96 14.19 11.34
C ILE A 131 -6.36 13.69 11.63
N VAL A 132 -6.46 12.49 12.21
CA VAL A 132 -7.70 11.95 12.79
C VAL A 132 -7.61 12.04 14.30
N THR A 133 -8.45 12.88 14.89
CA THR A 133 -8.37 13.18 16.33
C THR A 133 -9.75 13.56 16.88
N ASP A 134 -9.92 13.42 18.17
CA ASP A 134 -11.10 13.84 18.94
C ASP A 134 -10.85 15.13 19.75
N GLU A 135 -9.68 15.75 19.58
CA GLU A 135 -9.31 16.98 20.28
C GLU A 135 -8.74 18.06 19.34
N PRO A 136 -8.70 19.32 19.77
CA PRO A 136 -8.01 20.38 19.07
C PRO A 136 -6.48 20.12 19.06
N VAL A 137 -5.91 19.96 17.86
CA VAL A 137 -4.46 19.88 17.64
C VAL A 137 -4.08 21.02 16.72
N GLU A 138 -3.05 21.78 17.08
CA GLU A 138 -2.49 22.80 16.20
C GLU A 138 -1.71 22.15 15.07
N ALA A 139 -2.29 22.18 13.87
CA ALA A 139 -1.66 21.66 12.66
C ALA A 139 -2.18 22.41 11.43
N SER A 140 -1.33 22.53 10.42
CA SER A 140 -1.65 23.19 9.14
C SER A 140 -2.44 22.30 8.17
N VAL A 141 -2.73 21.05 8.54
CA VAL A 141 -3.43 20.07 7.72
C VAL A 141 -4.87 19.85 8.17
N PRO A 142 -5.75 19.34 7.30
CA PRO A 142 -7.12 19.00 7.65
C PRO A 142 -7.22 18.06 8.85
N ARG A 143 -8.26 18.26 9.66
CA ARG A 143 -8.58 17.42 10.81
C ARG A 143 -9.92 16.76 10.61
N PHE A 144 -10.00 15.49 11.00
CA PHE A 144 -11.19 14.66 10.92
C PHE A 144 -11.46 14.00 12.27
N GLY A 145 -12.71 13.78 12.59
CA GLY A 145 -13.13 12.92 13.69
C GLY A 145 -12.98 11.44 13.32
N LYS A 146 -12.90 10.59 14.34
CA LYS A 146 -12.77 9.13 14.17
C LYS A 146 -13.93 8.49 13.39
N ASP A 147 -15.11 9.07 13.47
CA ASP A 147 -16.35 8.54 12.87
C ASP A 147 -16.61 9.18 11.47
N GLU A 148 -15.68 9.97 10.95
CA GLU A 148 -15.81 10.68 9.66
C GLU A 148 -15.16 9.95 8.49
N ALA A 149 -15.20 8.62 8.46
CA ALA A 149 -14.57 7.80 7.43
C ALA A 149 -14.94 8.24 6.00
N ARG A 150 -16.21 8.62 5.77
CA ARG A 150 -16.67 9.12 4.47
C ARG A 150 -15.91 10.37 4.03
N LYS A 151 -15.77 11.38 4.91
CA LYS A 151 -15.03 12.62 4.61
C LYS A 151 -13.54 12.35 4.41
N ILE A 152 -12.98 11.45 5.17
CA ILE A 152 -11.56 11.05 5.02
C ILE A 152 -11.36 10.38 3.66
N VAL A 153 -12.27 9.50 3.22
CA VAL A 153 -12.20 8.88 1.89
C VAL A 153 -12.40 9.91 0.78
N ASP A 154 -13.32 10.89 0.92
CA ASP A 154 -13.43 12.01 -0.03
C ASP A 154 -12.09 12.73 -0.17
N PHE A 155 -11.47 13.09 0.93
CA PHE A 155 -10.15 13.72 0.96
C PHE A 155 -9.06 12.85 0.31
N ILE A 156 -9.02 11.55 0.59
CA ILE A 156 -8.06 10.60 -0.04
C ILE A 156 -8.27 10.56 -1.55
N VAL A 157 -9.51 10.48 -2.02
CA VAL A 157 -9.81 10.45 -3.45
C VAL A 157 -9.36 11.73 -4.14
N GLU A 158 -9.61 12.89 -3.54
CA GLU A 158 -9.23 14.18 -4.10
C GLU A 158 -7.72 14.45 -4.10
N THR A 159 -7.01 14.00 -3.06
CA THR A 159 -5.59 14.33 -2.87
C THR A 159 -4.64 13.26 -3.38
N ILE A 160 -5.01 11.97 -3.24
CA ILE A 160 -4.14 10.83 -3.50
C ILE A 160 -4.51 10.12 -4.80
N LEU A 161 -5.80 9.81 -5.00
CA LEU A 161 -6.21 8.97 -6.14
C LEU A 161 -6.39 9.75 -7.44
N ARG A 162 -6.57 11.03 -7.41
CA ARG A 162 -6.73 11.97 -8.54
C ARG A 162 -7.19 11.30 -9.83
N PRO A 163 -8.47 11.36 -10.20
CA PRO A 163 -8.98 10.74 -11.40
C PRO A 163 -8.17 11.13 -12.64
N GLY A 164 -7.70 10.15 -13.39
CA GLY A 164 -6.96 10.37 -14.65
C GLY A 164 -5.43 10.34 -14.56
N ALA A 165 -4.83 10.10 -13.40
CA ALA A 165 -3.39 9.85 -13.32
C ALA A 165 -3.05 8.53 -14.03
N LYS A 166 -2.23 8.62 -15.09
CA LYS A 166 -1.65 7.43 -15.75
C LYS A 166 -0.37 7.09 -15.01
N ASP A 167 -0.38 6.02 -14.22
CA ASP A 167 0.81 5.55 -13.54
C ASP A 167 1.54 4.50 -14.37
N ILE A 168 2.82 4.77 -14.65
CA ILE A 168 3.78 3.79 -15.17
C ILE A 168 4.93 3.67 -14.19
N ASP A 169 5.18 2.45 -13.77
CA ASP A 169 6.37 2.09 -13.02
C ASP A 169 7.31 1.27 -13.90
N LEU A 170 8.56 1.66 -13.90
CA LEU A 170 9.62 0.92 -14.55
C LEU A 170 10.57 0.34 -13.49
N PHE A 171 10.83 -0.96 -13.61
CA PHE A 171 11.85 -1.63 -12.82
C PHE A 171 12.91 -2.21 -13.75
N ILE A 172 14.19 -2.03 -13.42
CA ILE A 172 15.32 -2.64 -14.11
C ILE A 172 16.12 -3.43 -13.08
N ASN A 173 16.25 -4.74 -13.27
CA ASN A 173 16.88 -5.66 -12.32
C ASN A 173 16.26 -5.56 -10.92
N ASP A 174 14.93 -5.48 -10.88
CA ASP A 174 14.12 -5.33 -9.67
C ASP A 174 14.33 -4.01 -8.90
N GLU A 175 15.10 -3.05 -9.47
CA GLU A 175 15.27 -1.70 -8.91
C GLU A 175 14.29 -0.72 -9.58
N PRO A 176 13.58 0.12 -8.81
CA PRO A 176 12.66 1.10 -9.37
C PRO A 176 13.43 2.22 -10.10
N VAL A 177 12.98 2.54 -11.30
CA VAL A 177 13.58 3.60 -12.12
C VAL A 177 12.62 4.78 -12.25
N ALA A 178 13.06 5.95 -11.76
CA ALA A 178 12.29 7.18 -11.90
C ALA A 178 12.21 7.62 -13.38
N LEU A 179 11.01 7.67 -13.93
CA LEU A 179 10.77 8.14 -15.28
C LEU A 179 10.52 9.65 -15.31
N LYS A 180 11.20 10.35 -16.23
CA LYS A 180 10.83 11.74 -16.57
C LYS A 180 9.41 11.76 -17.19
N PRO A 181 8.63 12.84 -17.02
CA PRO A 181 7.26 12.93 -17.54
C PRO A 181 7.11 12.51 -19.00
N ALA A 182 7.96 13.04 -19.89
CA ALA A 182 7.89 12.71 -21.32
C ALA A 182 8.16 11.22 -21.62
N ALA A 183 9.08 10.58 -20.89
CA ALA A 183 9.37 9.16 -21.04
C ALA A 183 8.22 8.29 -20.50
N ARG A 184 7.58 8.72 -19.41
CA ARG A 184 6.40 8.08 -18.83
C ARG A 184 5.23 8.10 -19.82
N ASP A 185 4.93 9.27 -20.41
CA ASP A 185 3.87 9.43 -21.40
C ASP A 185 4.10 8.59 -22.65
N LEU A 186 5.32 8.59 -23.17
CA LEU A 186 5.68 7.82 -24.35
C LEU A 186 5.52 6.31 -24.09
N LEU A 187 6.05 5.80 -22.99
CA LEU A 187 5.92 4.39 -22.62
C LEU A 187 4.46 3.99 -22.41
N SER A 188 3.68 4.84 -21.74
CA SER A 188 2.24 4.59 -21.52
C SER A 188 1.50 4.45 -22.86
N GLN A 189 1.69 5.41 -23.77
CA GLN A 189 1.04 5.39 -25.06
C GLN A 189 1.46 4.19 -25.90
N THR A 190 2.76 3.87 -25.91
CA THR A 190 3.31 2.73 -26.67
C THR A 190 2.73 1.41 -26.17
N LEU A 191 2.76 1.16 -24.87
CA LEU A 191 2.26 -0.08 -24.28
C LEU A 191 0.74 -0.24 -24.47
N ILE A 192 -0.03 0.84 -24.30
CA ILE A 192 -1.48 0.82 -24.55
C ILE A 192 -1.78 0.56 -26.02
N ALA A 193 -1.03 1.18 -26.95
CA ALA A 193 -1.20 0.96 -28.39
C ALA A 193 -0.86 -0.46 -28.83
N MET A 194 0.06 -1.14 -28.15
CA MET A 194 0.43 -2.53 -28.47
C MET A 194 -0.61 -3.55 -27.98
N ALA A 195 -1.35 -3.26 -26.93
CA ALA A 195 -2.24 -4.21 -26.28
C ALA A 195 -3.37 -4.76 -27.18
N PRO A 196 -4.05 -3.98 -28.05
CA PRO A 196 -5.05 -4.49 -28.99
C PRO A 196 -4.49 -5.45 -30.03
N GLY A 197 -3.20 -5.30 -30.40
CA GLY A 197 -2.52 -6.22 -31.32
C GLY A 197 -2.17 -7.58 -30.72
N ILE A 198 -2.16 -7.69 -29.41
CA ILE A 198 -1.84 -8.93 -28.67
C ILE A 198 -3.12 -9.75 -28.41
N LYS A 199 -4.20 -9.07 -28.07
CA LYS A 199 -5.52 -9.68 -27.79
C LYS A 199 -6.60 -8.61 -28.01
N SER A 200 -7.80 -9.02 -28.47
CA SER A 200 -8.95 -8.11 -28.57
C SER A 200 -9.38 -7.66 -27.16
N VAL A 201 -8.86 -6.54 -26.71
CA VAL A 201 -9.18 -5.92 -25.42
C VAL A 201 -9.81 -4.58 -25.68
N SER A 202 -11.07 -4.41 -25.28
CA SER A 202 -11.84 -3.17 -25.52
C SER A 202 -11.59 -2.10 -24.45
N ASP A 203 -11.21 -2.48 -23.23
CA ASP A 203 -10.97 -1.56 -22.11
C ASP A 203 -9.76 -2.04 -21.29
N ILE A 204 -8.67 -1.28 -21.36
CA ILE A 204 -7.43 -1.60 -20.66
C ILE A 204 -7.36 -0.77 -19.39
N LYS A 205 -7.71 -1.39 -18.27
CA LYS A 205 -7.61 -0.77 -16.93
C LYS A 205 -6.22 -0.88 -16.35
N SER A 206 -5.51 -1.98 -16.64
CA SER A 206 -4.12 -2.17 -16.23
C SER A 206 -3.39 -3.04 -17.23
N LEU A 207 -2.10 -2.75 -17.47
CA LEU A 207 -1.19 -3.53 -18.31
C LEU A 207 0.11 -3.75 -17.55
N ARG A 208 0.52 -5.01 -17.41
CA ARG A 208 1.82 -5.37 -16.82
C ARG A 208 2.67 -6.08 -17.87
N VAL A 209 3.91 -5.61 -18.02
CA VAL A 209 4.91 -6.22 -18.92
C VAL A 209 6.11 -6.64 -18.08
N SER A 210 6.54 -7.89 -18.22
CA SER A 210 7.76 -8.41 -17.58
C SER A 210 8.68 -8.98 -18.68
N LEU A 211 9.93 -8.50 -18.73
CA LEU A 211 10.96 -9.00 -19.62
C LEU A 211 12.10 -9.60 -18.76
N ARG A 212 12.33 -10.90 -18.90
CA ARG A 212 13.47 -11.57 -18.26
C ARG A 212 14.46 -12.04 -19.34
N ARG A 213 15.67 -11.53 -19.28
CA ARG A 213 16.76 -12.03 -20.12
C ARG A 213 17.39 -13.24 -19.42
N ARG A 214 17.37 -14.40 -20.07
CA ARG A 214 18.19 -15.55 -19.61
C ARG A 214 19.60 -15.32 -20.15
N ILE A 215 20.57 -15.22 -19.26
CA ILE A 215 21.99 -15.19 -19.56
C ILE A 215 22.48 -16.65 -19.52
#